data_bc6e434129690e0e1c9c055066db82c8
#
_entry.id   bc6e434129690e0e1c9c055066db82c8
#
_cell.length_a   1.000
_cell.length_b   1.000
_cell.length_c   1.000
_cell.angle_alpha   90.00
_cell.angle_beta   90.00
_cell.angle_gamma   90.00
#
_symmetry.space_group_name_H-M   'P 1'
#
loop_
_entity.id
_entity.type
_entity.pdbx_description
1 polymer ?
#
loop_
_entity_poly.entity_id
_entity_poly.type
_entity_poly.pdbx_seq_one_letter_code
_entity_poly.pdbx_strand_id
1 'polypeptide(L)'
;MNQIFQFVYEFGSEERIRVGIMFSAGDYERDQLRKKVEELTSRRLPPDFILLIGTKQGVQSLLNFEEEDKLSIFASLHNLTQVDCVEFNRLGGLFNRKNVLSGANGVEQEIELDNDFIQGIKRRGMTEIFGRRSGMIDAGESAYFVFPSSGRDRGVVARSNFLRASNALAQGEEIYFLAFCLLEYLKDDLKVVYVDTSTIFSVIYAAMHLQHRKEPLYLENFQSYQGLEDYEFVLHDETLAIVSASQSGSMARVISRKGIKKVVTLFQLSESMPNETAVLCNLTKCEDHNPDGYEISKTLTEVELEGRRPLRIVSDQFLVETSPQYSIIPKEVYLPRNKRKIEQITGLEAFSCNRHRLGDDDTRSVWLDFDKLINLSVFDEWLNKKILQHGSVATKAVVYLTADSGSKKVAERVVEKLKHYTSQEVPMFSNEQVSESDEPLAGEPCTVWVVGGAIGHGRRFLEVSQSLRDWAPKSHRVFLVGAALSENMRELNLLKANLTYPEHVLEIMVPICLKRSSLANSWEA
;
A
#
# COMPACT_ATOMS: atom_id res chain seq x y z
N MET A 1 -13.85 15.52 8.37
CA MET A 1 -12.50 15.85 7.86
C MET A 1 -12.66 16.33 6.45
N ASN A 2 -12.55 17.64 6.23
CA ASN A 2 -12.76 18.24 4.92
C ASN A 2 -11.39 18.39 4.23
N GLN A 3 -10.87 17.30 3.70
CA GLN A 3 -9.58 17.31 3.00
C GLN A 3 -9.81 17.50 1.51
N ILE A 4 -9.04 18.41 0.91
CA ILE A 4 -9.13 18.75 -0.51
C ILE A 4 -8.04 17.99 -1.27
N PHE A 5 -8.44 17.14 -2.20
CA PHE A 5 -7.55 16.51 -3.17
C PHE A 5 -7.37 17.45 -4.37
N GLN A 6 -6.11 17.69 -4.77
CA GLN A 6 -5.82 18.63 -5.86
C GLN A 6 -4.80 18.05 -6.86
N PHE A 7 -4.99 18.42 -8.12
CA PHE A 7 -4.07 18.11 -9.22
C PHE A 7 -4.29 19.06 -10.40
N VAL A 8 -3.43 19.01 -11.40
CA VAL A 8 -3.58 19.76 -12.66
C VAL A 8 -3.94 18.80 -13.77
N TYR A 9 -4.96 19.18 -14.55
CA TYR A 9 -5.39 18.50 -15.76
C TYR A 9 -5.17 19.40 -16.97
N GLU A 10 -4.49 18.89 -17.99
CA GLU A 10 -4.27 19.59 -19.25
C GLU A 10 -5.14 18.95 -20.32
N PHE A 11 -5.90 19.76 -21.05
CA PHE A 11 -6.74 19.29 -22.14
C PHE A 11 -6.71 20.27 -23.33
N GLY A 12 -7.19 19.82 -24.48
CA GLY A 12 -7.13 20.57 -25.74
C GLY A 12 -5.98 20.09 -26.63
N SER A 13 -6.25 20.02 -27.95
CA SER A 13 -5.29 19.56 -28.96
C SER A 13 -4.44 20.68 -29.55
N GLU A 14 -5.00 21.85 -29.75
CA GLU A 14 -4.33 23.01 -30.37
C GLU A 14 -3.84 24.02 -29.31
N GLU A 15 -4.69 24.38 -28.37
CA GLU A 15 -4.33 25.18 -27.20
C GLU A 15 -4.52 24.32 -25.93
N ARG A 16 -3.41 23.99 -25.25
CA ARG A 16 -3.47 23.24 -23.99
C ARG A 16 -3.88 24.17 -22.86
N ILE A 17 -5.10 23.97 -22.38
CA ILE A 17 -5.65 24.65 -21.21
C ILE A 17 -5.29 23.83 -19.96
N ARG A 18 -4.71 24.51 -18.97
CA ARG A 18 -4.32 23.89 -17.69
C ARG A 18 -5.37 24.19 -16.63
N VAL A 19 -6.10 23.18 -16.22
CA VAL A 19 -7.14 23.27 -15.20
C VAL A 19 -6.63 22.74 -13.88
N GLY A 20 -6.63 23.60 -12.86
CA GLY A 20 -6.43 23.19 -11.48
C GLY A 20 -7.70 22.56 -10.93
N ILE A 21 -7.69 21.27 -10.69
CA ILE A 21 -8.82 20.54 -10.10
C ILE A 21 -8.66 20.47 -8.59
N MET A 22 -9.69 20.86 -7.85
CA MET A 22 -9.79 20.70 -6.41
C MET A 22 -11.09 19.98 -6.06
N PHE A 23 -10.98 18.77 -5.55
CA PHE A 23 -12.11 17.92 -5.18
C PHE A 23 -12.27 17.87 -3.66
N SER A 24 -13.50 18.05 -3.16
CA SER A 24 -13.88 17.82 -1.77
C SER A 24 -15.17 17.02 -1.66
N ALA A 25 -15.16 16.01 -0.80
CA ALA A 25 -16.36 15.23 -0.45
C ALA A 25 -17.23 15.90 0.62
N GLY A 26 -16.69 16.90 1.31
CA GLY A 26 -17.36 17.68 2.37
C GLY A 26 -17.34 19.18 2.08
N ASP A 27 -17.54 19.96 3.13
CA ASP A 27 -17.52 21.42 3.03
C ASP A 27 -16.11 21.93 2.73
N TYR A 28 -16.03 23.04 1.98
CA TYR A 28 -14.78 23.75 1.76
C TYR A 28 -14.47 24.64 2.97
N GLU A 29 -13.38 24.33 3.67
CA GLU A 29 -12.88 25.14 4.77
C GLU A 29 -11.94 26.24 4.25
N ARG A 30 -12.14 27.48 4.70
CA ARG A 30 -11.41 28.66 4.24
C ARG A 30 -9.89 28.49 4.25
N ASP A 31 -9.33 28.11 5.40
CA ASP A 31 -7.87 28.05 5.56
C ASP A 31 -7.25 26.91 4.75
N GLN A 32 -7.94 25.78 4.65
CA GLN A 32 -7.49 24.66 3.84
C GLN A 32 -7.56 25.00 2.35
N LEU A 33 -8.65 25.62 1.90
CA LEU A 33 -8.79 26.01 0.50
C LEU A 33 -7.72 27.03 0.11
N ARG A 34 -7.48 28.05 0.95
CA ARG A 34 -6.41 29.04 0.73
C ARG A 34 -5.04 28.35 0.59
N LYS A 35 -4.70 27.48 1.53
CA LYS A 35 -3.44 26.71 1.47
C LYS A 35 -3.31 25.91 0.19
N LYS A 36 -4.39 25.26 -0.26
CA LYS A 36 -4.41 24.48 -1.49
C LYS A 36 -4.28 25.34 -2.75
N VAL A 37 -4.88 26.52 -2.76
CA VAL A 37 -4.70 27.51 -3.83
C VAL A 37 -3.25 27.98 -3.88
N GLU A 38 -2.64 28.33 -2.74
CA GLU A 38 -1.24 28.71 -2.64
C GLU A 38 -0.28 27.58 -3.11
N GLU A 39 -0.52 26.33 -2.71
CA GLU A 39 0.23 25.17 -3.18
C GLU A 39 0.12 25.00 -4.71
N LEU A 40 -1.02 25.27 -5.31
CA LEU A 40 -1.26 25.16 -6.74
C LEU A 40 -0.56 26.26 -7.52
N THR A 41 -0.61 27.49 -7.02
CA THR A 41 -0.01 28.68 -7.64
C THR A 41 1.51 28.77 -7.47
N SER A 42 2.07 28.14 -6.44
CA SER A 42 3.52 28.06 -6.23
C SER A 42 4.24 27.20 -7.27
N ARG A 43 3.52 26.45 -8.11
CA ARG A 43 4.09 25.65 -9.18
C ARG A 43 4.67 26.54 -10.28
N ARG A 44 5.70 26.05 -10.97
CA ARG A 44 6.42 26.80 -12.01
C ARG A 44 5.50 27.32 -13.13
N LEU A 45 4.43 26.58 -13.42
CA LEU A 45 3.39 26.97 -14.35
C LEU A 45 2.04 26.87 -13.63
N PRO A 46 1.45 27.98 -13.20
CA PRO A 46 0.14 27.99 -12.57
C PRO A 46 -0.96 27.58 -13.57
N PRO A 47 -2.14 27.11 -13.09
CA PRO A 47 -3.25 26.80 -13.96
C PRO A 47 -3.89 28.07 -14.53
N ASP A 48 -4.45 27.94 -15.74
CA ASP A 48 -5.20 29.01 -16.41
C ASP A 48 -6.61 29.16 -15.81
N PHE A 49 -7.13 28.05 -15.28
CA PHE A 49 -8.47 27.94 -14.75
C PHE A 49 -8.49 27.01 -13.52
N ILE A 50 -9.34 27.29 -12.53
CA ILE A 50 -9.55 26.42 -11.37
C ILE A 50 -10.99 25.92 -11.35
N LEU A 51 -11.17 24.61 -11.22
CA LEU A 51 -12.46 23.96 -11.06
C LEU A 51 -12.54 23.27 -9.68
N LEU A 52 -13.47 23.74 -8.86
CA LEU A 52 -13.79 23.20 -7.55
C LEU A 52 -14.93 22.20 -7.69
N ILE A 53 -14.68 20.92 -7.44
CA ILE A 53 -15.67 19.84 -7.58
C ILE A 53 -16.10 19.39 -6.18
N GLY A 54 -17.39 19.49 -5.88
CA GLY A 54 -17.90 19.16 -4.56
C GLY A 54 -19.31 18.58 -4.55
N THR A 55 -19.71 18.12 -3.36
CA THR A 55 -21.12 17.82 -3.10
C THR A 55 -21.94 19.11 -3.16
N LYS A 56 -23.27 18.98 -3.30
CA LYS A 56 -24.18 20.13 -3.23
C LYS A 56 -23.96 20.98 -1.98
N GLN A 57 -23.78 20.34 -0.82
CA GLN A 57 -23.53 21.03 0.44
C GLN A 57 -22.16 21.73 0.42
N GLY A 58 -21.11 21.07 -0.04
CA GLY A 58 -19.76 21.63 -0.14
C GLY A 58 -19.70 22.85 -1.07
N VAL A 59 -20.35 22.77 -2.25
CA VAL A 59 -20.45 23.89 -3.18
C VAL A 59 -21.26 25.05 -2.56
N GLN A 60 -22.35 24.75 -1.87
CA GLN A 60 -23.15 25.79 -1.20
C GLN A 60 -22.37 26.47 -0.07
N SER A 61 -21.58 25.74 0.70
CA SER A 61 -20.72 26.31 1.75
C SER A 61 -19.70 27.30 1.17
N LEU A 62 -19.10 26.94 0.03
CA LEU A 62 -18.16 27.80 -0.69
C LEU A 62 -18.82 29.10 -1.21
N LEU A 63 -20.01 28.99 -1.79
CA LEU A 63 -20.73 30.14 -2.33
C LEU A 63 -21.19 31.11 -1.24
N ASN A 64 -21.40 30.61 -0.03
CA ASN A 64 -21.80 31.41 1.13
C ASN A 64 -20.63 32.19 1.77
N PHE A 65 -19.39 32.01 1.32
CA PHE A 65 -18.29 32.85 1.80
C PHE A 65 -18.55 34.33 1.41
N GLU A 66 -18.21 35.24 2.31
CA GLU A 66 -18.24 36.67 2.02
C GLU A 66 -17.24 37.03 0.91
N GLU A 67 -17.49 38.10 0.18
CA GLU A 67 -16.63 38.50 -0.94
C GLU A 67 -15.19 38.80 -0.50
N GLU A 68 -15.00 39.36 0.71
CA GLU A 68 -13.68 39.60 1.30
C GLU A 68 -12.94 38.26 1.57
N ASP A 69 -13.67 37.23 1.99
CA ASP A 69 -13.11 35.89 2.22
C ASP A 69 -12.70 35.23 0.90
N LYS A 70 -13.53 35.32 -0.13
CA LYS A 70 -13.19 34.79 -1.46
C LYS A 70 -11.96 35.50 -2.02
N LEU A 71 -11.88 36.82 -1.95
CA LEU A 71 -10.70 37.57 -2.37
C LEU A 71 -9.45 37.18 -1.59
N SER A 72 -9.56 36.94 -0.27
CA SER A 72 -8.45 36.50 0.57
C SER A 72 -7.99 35.07 0.23
N ILE A 73 -8.91 34.14 -0.05
CA ILE A 73 -8.60 32.74 -0.40
C ILE A 73 -7.85 32.68 -1.73
N PHE A 74 -8.30 33.46 -2.71
CA PHE A 74 -7.79 33.43 -4.08
C PHE A 74 -6.75 34.54 -4.37
N ALA A 75 -6.26 35.24 -3.34
CA ALA A 75 -5.32 36.35 -3.49
C ALA A 75 -4.00 36.00 -4.18
N SER A 76 -3.58 34.73 -4.12
CA SER A 76 -2.35 34.23 -4.77
C SER A 76 -2.52 33.93 -6.26
N LEU A 77 -3.75 33.98 -6.80
CA LEU A 77 -4.01 33.74 -8.21
C LEU A 77 -3.60 34.93 -9.07
N HIS A 78 -3.12 34.63 -10.26
CA HIS A 78 -2.95 35.67 -11.29
C HIS A 78 -4.30 36.26 -11.68
N ASN A 79 -4.32 37.55 -12.03
CA ASN A 79 -5.53 38.27 -12.42
C ASN A 79 -6.30 37.67 -13.61
N LEU A 80 -5.70 36.70 -14.33
CA LEU A 80 -6.31 36.02 -15.46
C LEU A 80 -7.00 34.70 -15.09
N THR A 81 -6.78 34.19 -13.87
CA THR A 81 -7.31 32.90 -13.48
C THR A 81 -8.78 32.99 -13.09
N GLN A 82 -9.63 32.29 -13.82
CA GLN A 82 -11.04 32.10 -13.48
C GLN A 82 -11.20 30.95 -12.50
N VAL A 83 -12.11 31.07 -11.56
CA VAL A 83 -12.46 30.03 -10.59
C VAL A 83 -13.94 29.71 -10.66
N ASP A 84 -14.25 28.46 -10.98
CA ASP A 84 -15.61 27.96 -10.97
C ASP A 84 -15.78 26.82 -9.99
N CYS A 85 -17.01 26.59 -9.54
CA CYS A 85 -17.39 25.42 -8.78
C CYS A 85 -18.48 24.63 -9.49
N VAL A 86 -18.52 23.33 -9.24
CA VAL A 86 -19.44 22.39 -9.86
C VAL A 86 -19.86 21.32 -8.87
N GLU A 87 -21.14 20.96 -8.91
CA GLU A 87 -21.68 19.87 -8.12
C GLU A 87 -21.53 18.55 -8.88
N PHE A 88 -21.31 17.45 -8.15
CA PHE A 88 -21.45 16.11 -8.73
C PHE A 88 -22.71 15.42 -8.21
N ASN A 89 -23.32 14.60 -9.07
CA ASN A 89 -24.49 13.82 -8.74
C ASN A 89 -24.12 12.41 -8.20
N ARG A 90 -25.14 11.64 -7.82
CA ARG A 90 -24.99 10.28 -7.27
C ARG A 90 -24.31 9.28 -8.22
N LEU A 91 -24.25 9.58 -9.52
CA LEU A 91 -23.58 8.76 -10.53
C LEU A 91 -22.24 9.35 -10.98
N GLY A 92 -21.75 10.41 -10.32
CA GLY A 92 -20.47 11.03 -10.64
C GLY A 92 -20.47 11.93 -11.87
N GLY A 93 -21.64 12.34 -12.37
CA GLY A 93 -21.78 13.36 -13.41
C GLY A 93 -21.69 14.77 -12.80
N LEU A 94 -21.06 15.70 -13.51
CA LEU A 94 -20.93 17.10 -13.08
C LEU A 94 -22.10 17.93 -13.60
N PHE A 95 -22.59 18.86 -12.77
CA PHE A 95 -23.71 19.73 -13.08
C PHE A 95 -23.69 21.00 -12.22
N ASN A 96 -24.57 21.97 -12.50
CA ASN A 96 -24.71 23.24 -11.74
C ASN A 96 -23.41 24.03 -11.60
N ARG A 97 -22.70 24.25 -12.73
CA ARG A 97 -21.51 25.10 -12.75
C ARG A 97 -21.87 26.52 -12.33
N LYS A 98 -21.07 27.10 -11.44
CA LYS A 98 -21.21 28.48 -10.97
C LYS A 98 -19.85 29.16 -10.92
N ASN A 99 -19.81 30.42 -11.33
CA ASN A 99 -18.60 31.22 -11.19
C ASN A 99 -18.41 31.65 -9.74
N VAL A 100 -17.18 31.53 -9.25
CA VAL A 100 -16.75 31.94 -7.90
C VAL A 100 -15.90 33.21 -8.00
N LEU A 101 -15.03 33.27 -9.03
CA LEU A 101 -14.15 34.40 -9.31
C LEU A 101 -13.99 34.55 -10.83
N SER A 102 -14.34 35.70 -11.38
CA SER A 102 -14.14 35.99 -12.80
C SER A 102 -12.70 36.43 -13.06
N GLY A 103 -12.12 36.00 -14.19
CA GLY A 103 -10.80 36.45 -14.62
C GLY A 103 -10.81 37.96 -14.99
N ALA A 104 -9.67 38.63 -14.90
CA ALA A 104 -9.52 40.07 -15.03
C ALA A 104 -10.01 40.68 -16.36
N ASN A 105 -10.10 39.88 -17.42
CA ASN A 105 -10.50 40.35 -18.75
C ASN A 105 -12.01 40.27 -19.02
N GLY A 106 -12.81 39.81 -18.05
CA GLY A 106 -14.25 39.62 -18.21
C GLY A 106 -14.65 38.62 -19.32
N VAL A 107 -13.68 37.94 -19.91
CA VAL A 107 -13.93 36.86 -20.86
C VAL A 107 -14.07 35.58 -20.05
N GLU A 108 -15.30 35.10 -19.92
CA GLU A 108 -15.56 33.79 -19.32
C GLU A 108 -15.03 32.71 -20.28
N GLN A 109 -14.08 31.94 -19.81
CA GLN A 109 -13.60 30.78 -20.55
C GLN A 109 -14.64 29.66 -20.39
N GLU A 110 -15.42 29.41 -21.43
CA GLU A 110 -16.37 28.31 -21.43
C GLU A 110 -15.65 26.98 -21.62
N ILE A 111 -15.51 26.21 -20.54
CA ILE A 111 -15.12 24.84 -20.60
C ILE A 111 -16.39 23.99 -20.63
N GLU A 112 -16.58 23.23 -21.67
CA GLU A 112 -17.68 22.27 -21.77
C GLU A 112 -17.43 21.10 -20.84
N LEU A 113 -18.36 20.87 -19.90
CA LEU A 113 -18.31 19.74 -18.95
C LEU A 113 -18.91 18.49 -19.59
N ASP A 114 -18.40 18.12 -20.76
CA ASP A 114 -18.83 16.92 -21.46
C ASP A 114 -18.30 15.64 -20.78
N ASN A 115 -18.73 14.51 -21.30
CA ASN A 115 -18.31 13.22 -20.73
C ASN A 115 -16.81 12.97 -20.89
N ASP A 116 -16.20 13.41 -21.98
CA ASP A 116 -14.77 13.21 -22.26
C ASP A 116 -13.91 14.03 -21.29
N PHE A 117 -14.31 15.27 -21.01
CA PHE A 117 -13.67 16.11 -20.00
C PHE A 117 -13.77 15.48 -18.59
N ILE A 118 -14.97 14.99 -18.20
CA ILE A 118 -15.18 14.34 -16.89
C ILE A 118 -14.32 13.07 -16.77
N GLN A 119 -14.29 12.22 -17.80
CA GLN A 119 -13.46 11.01 -17.80
C GLN A 119 -11.96 11.35 -17.82
N GLY A 120 -11.57 12.42 -18.49
CA GLY A 120 -10.21 12.96 -18.47
C GLY A 120 -9.77 13.37 -17.06
N ILE A 121 -10.60 14.14 -16.34
CA ILE A 121 -10.38 14.52 -14.94
C ILE A 121 -10.24 13.27 -14.04
N LYS A 122 -11.18 12.33 -14.14
CA LYS A 122 -11.16 11.10 -13.36
C LYS A 122 -9.86 10.31 -13.60
N ARG A 123 -9.49 10.09 -14.86
CA ARG A 123 -8.27 9.39 -15.24
C ARG A 123 -7.02 10.10 -14.74
N ARG A 124 -6.91 11.41 -14.96
CA ARG A 124 -5.75 12.20 -14.52
C ARG A 124 -5.60 12.19 -13.00
N GLY A 125 -6.68 12.40 -12.25
CA GLY A 125 -6.65 12.36 -10.80
C GLY A 125 -6.25 10.98 -10.25
N MET A 126 -6.75 9.90 -10.85
CA MET A 126 -6.34 8.54 -10.49
C MET A 126 -4.86 8.27 -10.80
N THR A 127 -4.36 8.71 -11.95
CA THR A 127 -2.92 8.60 -12.29
C THR A 127 -2.06 9.38 -11.29
N GLU A 128 -2.49 10.56 -10.89
CA GLU A 128 -1.81 11.39 -9.89
C GLU A 128 -1.76 10.71 -8.52
N ILE A 129 -2.88 10.13 -8.05
CA ILE A 129 -2.93 9.35 -6.80
C ILE A 129 -1.96 8.18 -6.88
N PHE A 130 -2.00 7.42 -7.97
CA PHE A 130 -1.16 6.25 -8.16
C PHE A 130 0.34 6.62 -8.11
N GLY A 131 0.73 7.72 -8.78
CA GLY A 131 2.10 8.23 -8.78
C GLY A 131 2.55 8.73 -7.39
N ARG A 132 1.75 9.58 -6.75
CA ARG A 132 2.07 10.14 -5.42
C ARG A 132 2.26 9.06 -4.35
N ARG A 133 1.59 7.93 -4.50
CA ARG A 133 1.60 6.83 -3.51
C ARG A 133 2.55 5.70 -3.88
N SER A 134 3.41 5.91 -4.86
CA SER A 134 4.32 4.85 -5.32
C SER A 134 3.57 3.55 -5.63
N GLY A 135 2.47 3.68 -6.37
CA GLY A 135 1.66 2.54 -6.80
C GLY A 135 2.39 1.62 -7.78
N MET A 136 3.39 2.15 -8.51
CA MET A 136 4.35 1.37 -9.28
C MET A 136 5.56 1.07 -8.42
N ILE A 137 5.94 -0.19 -8.31
CA ILE A 137 7.16 -0.61 -7.63
C ILE A 137 8.08 -1.22 -8.65
N ASP A 138 9.30 -0.70 -8.75
CA ASP A 138 10.36 -1.23 -9.58
C ASP A 138 11.23 -2.21 -8.77
N ALA A 139 11.61 -3.33 -9.39
CA ALA A 139 12.51 -4.31 -8.79
C ALA A 139 14.00 -3.87 -8.84
N GLY A 140 14.30 -2.83 -9.61
CA GLY A 140 15.66 -2.40 -9.89
C GLY A 140 16.41 -3.35 -10.83
N GLU A 141 17.70 -3.09 -11.02
CA GLU A 141 18.53 -3.89 -11.94
C GLU A 141 18.92 -5.26 -11.39
N SER A 142 18.88 -5.43 -10.07
CA SER A 142 19.36 -6.65 -9.38
C SER A 142 18.27 -7.68 -9.09
N ALA A 143 17.00 -7.38 -9.40
CA ALA A 143 15.87 -8.24 -9.07
C ALA A 143 14.77 -8.21 -10.15
N TYR A 144 13.77 -9.08 -10.00
CA TYR A 144 12.57 -9.10 -10.83
C TYR A 144 11.39 -9.69 -10.07
N PHE A 145 10.18 -9.28 -10.42
CA PHE A 145 8.97 -9.83 -9.84
C PHE A 145 8.51 -11.07 -10.58
N VAL A 146 8.07 -12.05 -9.80
CA VAL A 146 7.58 -13.35 -10.27
C VAL A 146 6.08 -13.40 -10.14
N PHE A 147 5.38 -13.58 -11.26
CA PHE A 147 3.93 -13.71 -11.33
C PHE A 147 3.54 -15.13 -11.72
N PRO A 148 2.49 -15.70 -11.13
CA PRO A 148 1.92 -16.95 -11.62
C PRO A 148 1.34 -16.73 -13.02
N SER A 149 1.65 -17.62 -13.95
CA SER A 149 1.04 -17.60 -15.28
C SER A 149 -0.39 -18.13 -15.21
N SER A 150 -1.33 -17.44 -15.81
CA SER A 150 -2.74 -17.84 -15.91
C SER A 150 -3.03 -18.84 -17.05
N GLY A 151 -2.01 -19.44 -17.67
CA GLY A 151 -2.13 -20.36 -18.79
C GLY A 151 -2.04 -21.84 -18.40
N ARG A 152 -2.41 -22.75 -19.35
CA ARG A 152 -2.27 -24.21 -19.17
C ARG A 152 -0.82 -24.66 -18.92
N ASP A 153 0.14 -23.92 -19.43
CA ASP A 153 1.54 -24.05 -19.05
C ASP A 153 1.74 -23.21 -17.78
N ARG A 154 1.85 -23.88 -16.64
CA ARG A 154 2.13 -23.26 -15.31
C ARG A 154 3.52 -22.64 -15.27
N GLY A 155 3.81 -21.75 -16.22
CA GLY A 155 5.03 -20.98 -16.30
C GLY A 155 4.98 -19.78 -15.36
N VAL A 156 6.14 -19.26 -15.09
CA VAL A 156 6.33 -18.06 -14.28
C VAL A 156 6.58 -16.88 -15.22
N VAL A 157 5.88 -15.76 -15.03
CA VAL A 157 6.13 -14.52 -15.77
C VAL A 157 6.99 -13.61 -14.92
N ALA A 158 8.18 -13.28 -15.43
CA ALA A 158 9.12 -12.36 -14.79
C ALA A 158 8.94 -10.93 -15.31
N ARG A 159 8.85 -9.93 -14.42
CA ARG A 159 8.69 -8.52 -14.78
C ARG A 159 9.57 -7.63 -13.91
N SER A 160 9.98 -6.48 -14.45
CA SER A 160 10.77 -5.49 -13.72
C SER A 160 9.95 -4.67 -12.72
N ASN A 161 8.64 -4.60 -12.86
CA ASN A 161 7.78 -3.79 -12.00
C ASN A 161 6.49 -4.51 -11.56
N PHE A 162 5.88 -3.99 -10.50
CA PHE A 162 4.66 -4.47 -9.88
C PHE A 162 3.71 -3.33 -9.58
N LEU A 163 2.42 -3.50 -9.89
CA LEU A 163 1.36 -2.54 -9.53
C LEU A 163 0.83 -2.83 -8.13
N ARG A 164 1.06 -1.93 -7.20
CA ARG A 164 0.57 -2.03 -5.82
C ARG A 164 -0.53 -1.01 -5.56
N ALA A 165 -1.73 -1.33 -5.99
CA ALA A 165 -2.89 -0.45 -5.83
C ALA A 165 -3.23 -0.15 -4.36
N SER A 166 -2.94 -1.07 -3.43
CA SER A 166 -3.17 -0.85 -1.99
C SER A 166 -2.49 0.42 -1.45
N ASN A 167 -1.36 0.84 -2.04
CA ASN A 167 -0.71 2.09 -1.69
C ASN A 167 -1.58 3.31 -2.06
N ALA A 168 -2.29 3.26 -3.19
CA ALA A 168 -3.17 4.33 -3.67
C ALA A 168 -4.51 4.39 -2.91
N LEU A 169 -4.87 3.36 -2.15
CA LEU A 169 -6.16 3.23 -1.47
C LEU A 169 -6.10 3.58 0.03
N ALA A 170 -5.11 4.35 0.48
CA ALA A 170 -4.80 4.49 1.90
C ALA A 170 -5.12 5.87 2.52
N GLN A 171 -5.30 6.93 1.73
CA GLN A 171 -5.47 8.30 2.25
C GLN A 171 -6.91 8.81 2.08
N GLY A 172 -7.41 9.53 3.08
CA GLY A 172 -8.82 9.91 3.16
C GLY A 172 -9.32 10.75 1.98
N GLU A 173 -8.61 11.84 1.61
CA GLU A 173 -8.99 12.70 0.49
C GLU A 173 -8.94 11.95 -0.85
N GLU A 174 -7.98 11.08 -1.02
CA GLU A 174 -7.78 10.29 -2.23
C GLU A 174 -8.81 9.16 -2.34
N ILE A 175 -9.18 8.54 -1.22
CA ILE A 175 -10.25 7.54 -1.15
C ILE A 175 -11.57 8.13 -1.64
N TYR A 176 -11.92 9.34 -1.22
CA TYR A 176 -13.15 9.98 -1.67
C TYR A 176 -13.13 10.36 -3.16
N PHE A 177 -11.97 10.74 -3.70
CA PHE A 177 -11.86 10.97 -5.14
C PHE A 177 -11.98 9.66 -5.94
N LEU A 178 -11.36 8.57 -5.48
CA LEU A 178 -11.53 7.25 -6.07
C LEU A 178 -12.99 6.78 -5.97
N ALA A 179 -13.64 7.05 -4.84
CA ALA A 179 -15.06 6.79 -4.66
C ALA A 179 -15.92 7.55 -5.67
N PHE A 180 -15.64 8.85 -5.89
CA PHE A 180 -16.29 9.64 -6.93
C PHE A 180 -16.12 9.01 -8.33
N CYS A 181 -14.92 8.52 -8.67
CA CYS A 181 -14.69 7.83 -9.94
C CYS A 181 -15.50 6.53 -10.06
N LEU A 182 -15.81 5.86 -8.94
CA LEU A 182 -16.52 4.58 -8.91
C LEU A 182 -18.06 4.73 -8.89
N LEU A 183 -18.60 5.93 -8.63
CA LEU A 183 -20.04 6.16 -8.41
C LEU A 183 -20.93 5.62 -9.55
N GLU A 184 -20.50 5.73 -10.80
CA GLU A 184 -21.27 5.29 -11.96
C GLU A 184 -21.50 3.77 -12.01
N TYR A 185 -20.66 2.99 -11.34
CA TYR A 185 -20.72 1.54 -11.28
C TYR A 185 -21.51 1.02 -10.08
N LEU A 186 -21.63 1.81 -9.02
CA LEU A 186 -22.36 1.46 -7.79
C LEU A 186 -23.84 1.87 -7.88
N LYS A 187 -24.56 1.25 -8.82
CA LYS A 187 -26.00 1.51 -9.03
C LYS A 187 -26.85 1.07 -7.83
N ASP A 188 -28.05 1.66 -7.71
CA ASP A 188 -28.94 1.38 -6.58
C ASP A 188 -29.44 -0.09 -6.53
N ASP A 189 -29.52 -0.77 -7.67
CA ASP A 189 -29.89 -2.17 -7.79
C ASP A 189 -28.82 -3.17 -7.32
N LEU A 190 -27.59 -2.71 -7.09
CA LEU A 190 -26.47 -3.56 -6.71
C LEU A 190 -26.62 -4.08 -5.27
N LYS A 191 -26.42 -5.38 -5.07
CA LYS A 191 -26.50 -6.04 -3.75
C LYS A 191 -25.18 -6.61 -3.28
N VAL A 192 -24.36 -7.11 -4.20
CA VAL A 192 -23.11 -7.83 -3.87
C VAL A 192 -21.95 -7.22 -4.64
N VAL A 193 -20.85 -6.94 -3.92
CA VAL A 193 -19.60 -6.51 -4.53
C VAL A 193 -18.47 -7.42 -4.09
N TYR A 194 -17.85 -8.06 -5.07
CA TYR A 194 -16.64 -8.86 -4.90
C TYR A 194 -15.40 -8.04 -5.16
N VAL A 195 -14.37 -8.20 -4.35
CA VAL A 195 -13.09 -7.49 -4.50
C VAL A 195 -11.91 -8.45 -4.39
N ASP A 196 -10.80 -8.10 -5.05
CA ASP A 196 -9.54 -8.85 -4.95
C ASP A 196 -8.72 -8.51 -3.70
N THR A 197 -8.99 -7.37 -3.08
CA THR A 197 -8.33 -6.91 -1.86
C THR A 197 -9.29 -6.13 -0.96
N SER A 198 -9.22 -6.37 0.35
CA SER A 198 -10.07 -5.69 1.34
C SER A 198 -9.82 -4.17 1.43
N THR A 199 -8.71 -3.66 0.91
CA THR A 199 -8.44 -2.22 0.86
C THR A 199 -9.46 -1.45 0.03
N ILE A 200 -10.10 -2.08 -0.97
CA ILE A 200 -11.17 -1.49 -1.79
C ILE A 200 -12.43 -1.20 -0.95
N PHE A 201 -12.66 -1.91 0.15
CA PHE A 201 -13.83 -1.67 1.00
C PHE A 201 -13.93 -0.21 1.45
N SER A 202 -12.80 0.43 1.76
CA SER A 202 -12.79 1.85 2.14
C SER A 202 -13.32 2.76 1.02
N VAL A 203 -12.98 2.46 -0.24
CA VAL A 203 -13.46 3.22 -1.41
C VAL A 203 -14.95 2.97 -1.62
N ILE A 204 -15.42 1.72 -1.47
CA ILE A 204 -16.86 1.39 -1.60
C ILE A 204 -17.67 2.08 -0.50
N TYR A 205 -17.21 2.03 0.76
CA TYR A 205 -17.90 2.74 1.85
C TYR A 205 -17.93 4.26 1.64
N ALA A 206 -16.83 4.85 1.15
CA ALA A 206 -16.81 6.26 0.78
C ALA A 206 -17.81 6.58 -0.35
N ALA A 207 -17.92 5.71 -1.37
CA ALA A 207 -18.88 5.88 -2.45
C ALA A 207 -20.34 5.74 -1.96
N MET A 208 -20.62 4.76 -1.10
CA MET A 208 -21.94 4.64 -0.44
C MET A 208 -22.29 5.89 0.38
N HIS A 209 -21.31 6.47 1.07
CA HIS A 209 -21.47 7.73 1.80
C HIS A 209 -21.81 8.90 0.86
N LEU A 210 -21.08 9.04 -0.27
CA LEU A 210 -21.33 10.07 -1.26
C LEU A 210 -22.70 9.92 -1.93
N GLN A 211 -23.19 8.69 -2.11
CA GLN A 211 -24.52 8.40 -2.65
C GLN A 211 -25.64 8.55 -1.62
N HIS A 212 -25.32 8.76 -0.32
CA HIS A 212 -26.29 8.65 0.78
C HIS A 212 -27.10 7.36 0.72
N ARG A 213 -26.40 6.25 0.38
CA ARG A 213 -27.04 4.95 0.22
C ARG A 213 -27.51 4.43 1.57
N LYS A 214 -28.80 4.04 1.64
CA LYS A 214 -29.43 3.50 2.88
C LYS A 214 -29.33 1.99 2.95
N GLU A 215 -29.38 1.32 1.80
CA GLU A 215 -29.32 -0.14 1.74
C GLU A 215 -27.87 -0.63 1.81
N PRO A 216 -27.59 -1.62 2.65
CA PRO A 216 -26.24 -2.17 2.77
C PRO A 216 -25.86 -2.93 1.49
N LEU A 217 -24.57 -2.88 1.14
CA LEU A 217 -23.96 -3.77 0.15
C LEU A 217 -23.31 -4.94 0.88
N TYR A 218 -23.48 -6.14 0.36
CA TYR A 218 -22.69 -7.28 0.78
C TYR A 218 -21.33 -7.22 0.10
N LEU A 219 -20.27 -7.14 0.91
CA LEU A 219 -18.90 -7.01 0.41
C LEU A 219 -18.12 -8.29 0.72
N GLU A 220 -17.52 -8.86 -0.29
CA GLU A 220 -16.76 -10.09 -0.17
C GLU A 220 -15.41 -10.00 -0.89
N ASN A 221 -14.36 -10.58 -0.28
CA ASN A 221 -13.01 -10.56 -0.81
C ASN A 221 -12.60 -11.98 -1.23
N PHE A 222 -12.29 -12.17 -2.52
CA PHE A 222 -11.82 -13.44 -3.07
C PHE A 222 -10.29 -13.63 -3.03
N GLN A 223 -9.55 -12.73 -2.38
CA GLN A 223 -8.13 -12.84 -2.03
C GLN A 223 -7.18 -13.12 -3.20
N SER A 224 -7.14 -12.21 -4.19
CA SER A 224 -6.17 -12.25 -5.30
C SER A 224 -6.33 -13.42 -6.29
N TYR A 225 -5.30 -13.63 -7.13
CA TYR A 225 -5.30 -14.68 -8.15
C TYR A 225 -5.41 -16.10 -7.60
N GLN A 226 -4.76 -16.35 -6.49
CA GLN A 226 -4.70 -17.69 -5.90
C GLN A 226 -6.06 -18.09 -5.33
N GLY A 227 -6.73 -17.17 -4.64
CA GLY A 227 -8.07 -17.40 -4.16
C GLY A 227 -9.12 -17.49 -5.29
N LEU A 228 -8.91 -16.78 -6.41
CA LEU A 228 -9.85 -16.73 -7.51
C LEU A 228 -10.05 -18.07 -8.23
N GLU A 229 -9.04 -18.94 -8.28
CA GLU A 229 -9.15 -20.23 -8.99
C GLU A 229 -10.26 -21.11 -8.40
N ASP A 230 -10.31 -21.23 -7.09
CA ASP A 230 -11.25 -22.09 -6.36
C ASP A 230 -12.50 -21.34 -5.88
N TYR A 231 -12.56 -20.01 -6.09
CA TYR A 231 -13.65 -19.18 -5.60
C TYR A 231 -14.94 -19.38 -6.39
N GLU A 232 -16.03 -19.70 -5.69
CA GLU A 232 -17.37 -19.84 -6.25
C GLU A 232 -18.17 -18.55 -6.02
N PHE A 233 -18.38 -17.78 -7.09
CA PHE A 233 -19.20 -16.58 -7.04
C PHE A 233 -20.68 -16.94 -6.97
N VAL A 234 -21.41 -16.25 -6.09
CA VAL A 234 -22.88 -16.27 -6.13
C VAL A 234 -23.32 -15.35 -7.27
N LEU A 235 -23.85 -15.95 -8.35
CA LEU A 235 -24.19 -15.23 -9.57
C LEU A 235 -25.59 -14.62 -9.47
N HIS A 236 -25.64 -13.30 -9.44
CA HIS A 236 -26.86 -12.50 -9.55
C HIS A 236 -26.63 -11.36 -10.54
N ASP A 237 -27.68 -10.90 -11.21
CA ASP A 237 -27.60 -9.71 -12.09
C ASP A 237 -27.22 -8.43 -11.33
N GLU A 238 -27.41 -8.43 -10.01
CA GLU A 238 -27.14 -7.36 -9.06
C GLU A 238 -25.72 -7.45 -8.45
N THR A 239 -24.78 -8.08 -9.15
CA THR A 239 -23.41 -8.33 -8.70
C THR A 239 -22.40 -7.50 -9.48
N LEU A 240 -21.41 -6.96 -8.80
CA LEU A 240 -20.25 -6.26 -9.34
C LEU A 240 -18.97 -6.90 -8.81
N ALA A 241 -17.96 -7.06 -9.66
CA ALA A 241 -16.61 -7.36 -9.19
C ALA A 241 -15.68 -6.15 -9.45
N ILE A 242 -14.85 -5.83 -8.47
CA ILE A 242 -13.87 -4.73 -8.57
C ILE A 242 -12.48 -5.30 -8.36
N VAL A 243 -11.62 -5.09 -9.36
CA VAL A 243 -10.21 -5.48 -9.35
C VAL A 243 -9.36 -4.24 -9.07
N SER A 244 -8.47 -4.34 -8.10
CA SER A 244 -7.63 -3.20 -7.66
C SER A 244 -6.65 -2.75 -8.73
N ALA A 245 -5.86 -3.67 -9.27
CA ALA A 245 -4.92 -3.39 -10.35
C ALA A 245 -4.66 -4.61 -11.22
N SER A 246 -4.36 -4.38 -12.50
CA SER A 246 -4.01 -5.43 -13.44
C SER A 246 -3.01 -4.94 -14.48
N GLN A 247 -1.98 -5.77 -14.75
CA GLN A 247 -1.03 -5.50 -15.84
C GLN A 247 -1.45 -6.11 -17.18
N SER A 248 -2.44 -6.99 -17.20
CA SER A 248 -2.84 -7.70 -18.43
C SER A 248 -4.36 -7.85 -18.60
N GLY A 249 -5.14 -7.37 -17.64
CA GLY A 249 -6.59 -7.59 -17.61
C GLY A 249 -7.01 -9.05 -17.41
N SER A 250 -6.08 -9.95 -17.10
CA SER A 250 -6.36 -11.39 -17.02
C SER A 250 -7.29 -11.74 -15.86
N MET A 251 -7.15 -11.10 -14.70
CA MET A 251 -8.04 -11.32 -13.55
C MET A 251 -9.49 -10.98 -13.90
N ALA A 252 -9.73 -9.81 -14.47
CA ALA A 252 -11.07 -9.38 -14.90
C ALA A 252 -11.68 -10.36 -15.90
N ARG A 253 -10.90 -10.87 -16.86
CA ARG A 253 -11.35 -11.91 -17.82
C ARG A 253 -11.71 -13.24 -17.15
N VAL A 254 -10.95 -13.67 -16.14
CA VAL A 254 -11.26 -14.90 -15.38
C VAL A 254 -12.57 -14.73 -14.62
N ILE A 255 -12.76 -13.60 -13.93
CA ILE A 255 -13.99 -13.29 -13.20
C ILE A 255 -15.20 -13.27 -14.16
N SER A 256 -15.08 -12.61 -15.31
CA SER A 256 -16.13 -12.60 -16.34
C SER A 256 -16.48 -14.00 -16.84
N ARG A 257 -15.48 -14.86 -17.07
CA ARG A 257 -15.70 -16.27 -17.49
C ARG A 257 -16.38 -17.11 -16.40
N LYS A 258 -16.19 -16.75 -15.13
CA LYS A 258 -16.90 -17.37 -13.99
C LYS A 258 -18.35 -16.87 -13.84
N GLY A 259 -18.82 -15.99 -14.73
CA GLY A 259 -20.22 -15.58 -14.86
C GLY A 259 -20.56 -14.20 -14.29
N ILE A 260 -19.62 -13.45 -13.73
CA ILE A 260 -19.86 -12.07 -13.30
C ILE A 260 -19.90 -11.15 -14.51
N LYS A 261 -21.05 -10.54 -14.78
CA LYS A 261 -21.30 -9.71 -15.97
C LYS A 261 -20.68 -8.30 -15.86
N LYS A 262 -20.58 -7.76 -14.66
CA LYS A 262 -20.06 -6.41 -14.40
C LYS A 262 -18.73 -6.53 -13.67
N VAL A 263 -17.63 -6.25 -14.36
CA VAL A 263 -16.27 -6.24 -13.79
C VAL A 263 -15.61 -4.90 -14.06
N VAL A 264 -15.07 -4.28 -13.02
CA VAL A 264 -14.40 -2.98 -13.08
C VAL A 264 -12.97 -3.13 -12.54
N THR A 265 -11.99 -2.68 -13.30
CA THR A 265 -10.60 -2.60 -12.87
C THR A 265 -10.27 -1.13 -12.53
N LEU A 266 -9.77 -0.87 -11.32
CA LEU A 266 -9.43 0.50 -10.91
C LEU A 266 -8.21 1.01 -11.68
N PHE A 267 -7.11 0.26 -11.65
CA PHE A 267 -5.87 0.61 -12.33
C PHE A 267 -5.42 -0.49 -13.29
N GLN A 268 -5.15 -0.14 -14.53
CA GLN A 268 -4.65 -1.08 -15.53
C GLN A 268 -3.41 -0.51 -16.22
N LEU A 269 -2.42 -1.37 -16.49
CA LEU A 269 -1.23 -1.04 -17.28
C LEU A 269 -1.12 -2.00 -18.47
N SER A 270 -1.92 -1.77 -19.52
CA SER A 270 -1.98 -2.64 -20.70
C SER A 270 -2.40 -1.86 -21.94
N GLU A 271 -1.85 -2.20 -23.10
CA GLU A 271 -2.31 -1.67 -24.40
C GLU A 271 -3.69 -2.21 -24.79
N SER A 272 -3.98 -3.45 -24.41
CA SER A 272 -5.25 -4.07 -24.76
C SER A 272 -6.33 -3.77 -23.73
N MET A 273 -7.37 -3.06 -24.15
CA MET A 273 -8.61 -2.95 -23.38
C MET A 273 -9.45 -4.20 -23.62
N PRO A 274 -9.82 -4.95 -22.58
CA PRO A 274 -10.77 -6.05 -22.75
C PRO A 274 -12.14 -5.47 -23.12
N ASN A 275 -12.76 -5.97 -24.18
CA ASN A 275 -14.06 -5.48 -24.66
C ASN A 275 -15.22 -5.72 -23.67
N GLU A 276 -15.03 -6.56 -22.67
CA GLU A 276 -16.10 -7.04 -21.77
C GLU A 276 -16.00 -6.47 -20.34
N THR A 277 -14.96 -5.69 -20.03
CA THR A 277 -14.72 -5.18 -18.68
C THR A 277 -14.40 -3.69 -18.70
N ALA A 278 -14.89 -2.95 -17.70
CA ALA A 278 -14.58 -1.54 -17.55
C ALA A 278 -13.23 -1.33 -16.87
N VAL A 279 -12.49 -0.30 -17.30
CA VAL A 279 -11.23 0.14 -16.70
C VAL A 279 -11.38 1.61 -16.35
N LEU A 280 -11.26 1.97 -15.06
CA LEU A 280 -11.37 3.35 -14.61
C LEU A 280 -10.15 4.18 -15.00
N CYS A 281 -8.95 3.64 -14.79
CA CYS A 281 -7.72 4.30 -15.11
C CYS A 281 -6.76 3.37 -15.84
N ASN A 282 -6.54 3.62 -17.13
CA ASN A 282 -5.42 3.03 -17.84
C ASN A 282 -4.17 3.87 -17.58
N LEU A 283 -3.21 3.28 -16.87
CA LEU A 283 -1.95 3.91 -16.48
C LEU A 283 -0.93 3.97 -17.63
N THR A 284 -1.22 3.33 -18.76
CA THR A 284 -0.29 3.29 -19.89
C THR A 284 -0.01 4.69 -20.42
N LYS A 285 1.25 5.00 -20.65
CA LYS A 285 1.68 6.24 -21.25
C LYS A 285 1.13 6.38 -22.66
N CYS A 286 0.48 7.49 -22.91
CA CYS A 286 -0.03 7.87 -24.22
C CYS A 286 0.04 9.39 -24.36
N GLU A 287 0.67 9.88 -25.45
CA GLU A 287 0.89 11.32 -25.65
C GLU A 287 -0.43 12.12 -25.67
N ASP A 288 -1.49 11.54 -26.23
CA ASP A 288 -2.77 12.22 -26.39
C ASP A 288 -3.63 12.22 -25.11
N HIS A 289 -3.58 11.13 -24.31
CA HIS A 289 -4.57 10.92 -23.26
C HIS A 289 -3.95 10.76 -21.87
N ASN A 290 -2.69 10.34 -21.76
CA ASN A 290 -2.00 10.11 -20.50
C ASN A 290 -0.48 10.29 -20.65
N PRO A 291 0.02 11.52 -20.90
CA PRO A 291 1.45 11.78 -21.14
C PRO A 291 2.32 11.45 -19.90
N ASP A 292 1.74 11.56 -18.70
CA ASP A 292 2.40 11.24 -17.43
C ASP A 292 2.18 9.77 -16.99
N GLY A 293 1.72 8.92 -17.90
CA GLY A 293 1.52 7.50 -17.65
C GLY A 293 2.84 6.71 -17.57
N TYR A 294 2.69 5.42 -17.40
CA TYR A 294 3.80 4.49 -17.22
C TYR A 294 4.03 3.66 -18.47
N GLU A 295 5.29 3.34 -18.73
CA GLU A 295 5.66 2.37 -19.75
C GLU A 295 5.16 0.97 -19.37
N ILE A 296 4.74 0.21 -20.36
CA ILE A 296 4.27 -1.17 -20.12
C ILE A 296 5.44 -2.05 -19.72
N SER A 297 5.26 -2.79 -18.64
CA SER A 297 6.24 -3.76 -18.20
C SER A 297 6.50 -4.83 -19.24
N LYS A 298 7.70 -4.89 -19.74
CA LYS A 298 8.14 -6.00 -20.58
C LYS A 298 8.28 -7.26 -19.74
N THR A 299 7.88 -8.40 -20.30
CA THR A 299 8.26 -9.70 -19.74
C THR A 299 9.77 -9.86 -19.98
N LEU A 300 10.50 -10.14 -18.91
CA LEU A 300 11.95 -10.32 -18.98
C LEU A 300 12.27 -11.67 -19.62
N THR A 301 13.28 -11.67 -20.50
CA THR A 301 13.81 -12.87 -21.13
C THR A 301 14.76 -13.61 -20.20
N GLU A 302 15.05 -14.89 -20.46
CA GLU A 302 16.00 -15.67 -19.65
C GLU A 302 17.38 -15.00 -19.52
N VAL A 303 17.86 -14.35 -20.58
CA VAL A 303 19.13 -13.61 -20.58
C VAL A 303 19.07 -12.38 -19.66
N GLU A 304 17.93 -11.68 -19.61
CA GLU A 304 17.74 -10.52 -18.73
C GLU A 304 17.57 -10.93 -17.25
N LEU A 305 17.26 -12.20 -16.99
CA LEU A 305 17.13 -12.75 -15.63
C LEU A 305 18.49 -13.17 -15.05
N GLU A 306 19.50 -13.34 -15.90
CA GLU A 306 20.82 -13.81 -15.47
C GLU A 306 21.45 -12.84 -14.46
N GLY A 307 21.80 -13.35 -13.28
CA GLY A 307 22.35 -12.55 -12.19
C GLY A 307 21.34 -11.77 -11.35
N ARG A 308 20.04 -11.75 -11.71
CA ARG A 308 18.98 -11.09 -10.96
C ARG A 308 18.28 -12.04 -9.99
N ARG A 309 17.73 -11.49 -8.92
CA ARG A 309 17.03 -12.26 -7.87
C ARG A 309 15.51 -12.24 -8.07
N PRO A 310 14.82 -13.38 -7.94
CA PRO A 310 13.36 -13.41 -7.99
C PRO A 310 12.74 -12.82 -6.73
N LEU A 311 11.74 -11.96 -6.90
CA LEU A 311 10.86 -11.44 -5.87
C LEU A 311 9.49 -12.08 -6.03
N ARG A 312 9.10 -12.95 -5.11
CA ARG A 312 7.77 -13.57 -5.14
C ARG A 312 6.73 -12.60 -4.62
N ILE A 313 5.59 -12.57 -5.29
CA ILE A 313 4.43 -11.77 -4.88
C ILE A 313 3.45 -12.71 -4.21
N VAL A 314 3.13 -12.43 -2.95
CA VAL A 314 2.11 -13.13 -2.18
C VAL A 314 1.02 -12.13 -1.81
N SER A 315 -0.16 -12.29 -2.39
CA SER A 315 -1.25 -11.33 -2.26
C SER A 315 -0.83 -9.93 -2.75
N ASP A 316 -1.00 -8.89 -1.95
CA ASP A 316 -0.55 -7.51 -2.23
C ASP A 316 0.89 -7.24 -1.77
N GLN A 317 1.62 -8.28 -1.41
CA GLN A 317 2.96 -8.18 -0.82
C GLN A 317 3.98 -8.90 -1.69
N PHE A 318 5.21 -8.48 -1.61
CA PHE A 318 6.33 -9.18 -2.23
C PHE A 318 7.32 -9.63 -1.16
N LEU A 319 7.82 -10.85 -1.33
CA LEU A 319 8.85 -11.44 -0.49
C LEU A 319 10.20 -11.19 -1.12
N VAL A 320 11.11 -10.64 -0.35
CA VAL A 320 12.51 -10.57 -0.71
C VAL A 320 13.21 -11.78 -0.10
N GLU A 321 13.89 -12.59 -0.92
CA GLU A 321 14.58 -13.78 -0.44
C GLU A 321 15.73 -13.50 0.53
N THR A 322 16.24 -12.27 0.56
CA THR A 322 17.28 -11.86 1.52
C THR A 322 16.83 -10.69 2.35
N SER A 323 16.74 -10.84 3.66
CA SER A 323 16.67 -9.68 4.56
C SER A 323 17.98 -8.92 4.49
N PRO A 324 17.95 -7.60 4.31
CA PRO A 324 19.15 -6.82 4.46
C PRO A 324 19.66 -7.00 5.90
N GLN A 325 20.90 -7.48 6.04
CA GLN A 325 21.55 -7.64 7.33
C GLN A 325 22.10 -6.31 7.86
N TYR A 326 21.85 -5.21 7.15
CA TYR A 326 22.32 -3.87 7.53
C TYR A 326 21.25 -2.82 7.26
N SER A 327 21.32 -1.75 8.02
CA SER A 327 20.53 -0.52 7.80
C SER A 327 21.46 0.65 7.61
N ILE A 328 21.20 1.49 6.60
CA ILE A 328 21.95 2.73 6.38
C ILE A 328 21.41 3.79 7.33
N ILE A 329 22.29 4.36 8.14
CA ILE A 329 21.97 5.41 9.10
C ILE A 329 22.48 6.73 8.55
N PRO A 330 21.61 7.70 8.24
CA PRO A 330 22.04 9.01 7.80
C PRO A 330 22.75 9.76 8.95
N LYS A 331 23.64 10.68 8.60
CA LYS A 331 24.42 11.51 9.53
C LYS A 331 23.56 12.23 10.58
N GLU A 332 22.35 12.63 10.20
CA GLU A 332 21.38 13.33 11.07
C GLU A 332 20.88 12.48 12.26
N VAL A 333 21.05 11.16 12.18
CA VAL A 333 20.69 10.24 13.29
C VAL A 333 21.67 10.33 14.47
N TYR A 334 22.84 10.94 14.27
CA TYR A 334 23.84 11.17 15.32
C TYR A 334 23.53 12.34 16.27
N LEU A 335 22.28 12.76 16.37
CA LEU A 335 21.85 13.69 17.39
C LEU A 335 22.10 13.11 18.79
N PRO A 336 22.42 13.95 19.80
CA PRO A 336 22.77 13.51 21.16
C PRO A 336 21.78 12.52 21.78
N ARG A 337 20.48 12.65 21.46
CA ARG A 337 19.43 11.75 21.94
C ARG A 337 19.53 10.30 21.40
N ASN A 338 20.17 10.11 20.25
CA ASN A 338 20.34 8.79 19.63
C ASN A 338 21.72 8.20 19.96
N LYS A 339 22.68 9.02 20.39
CA LYS A 339 24.03 8.58 20.75
C LYS A 339 24.01 7.48 21.81
N ARG A 340 23.22 7.64 22.87
CA ARG A 340 23.10 6.62 23.94
C ARG A 340 22.54 5.30 23.43
N LYS A 341 21.58 5.32 22.49
CA LYS A 341 21.04 4.10 21.90
C LYS A 341 22.07 3.39 21.04
N ILE A 342 22.84 4.15 20.27
CA ILE A 342 23.93 3.60 19.45
C ILE A 342 25.03 3.04 20.33
N GLU A 343 25.41 3.72 21.40
CA GLU A 343 26.41 3.25 22.37
C GLU A 343 25.97 1.96 23.08
N GLN A 344 24.69 1.86 23.45
CA GLN A 344 24.13 0.62 24.01
C GLN A 344 24.18 -0.55 23.03
N ILE A 345 23.94 -0.28 21.74
CA ILE A 345 23.97 -1.30 20.67
C ILE A 345 25.41 -1.73 20.38
N THR A 346 26.32 -0.75 20.23
CA THR A 346 27.75 -1.04 19.95
C THR A 346 28.44 -1.72 21.12
N GLY A 347 27.99 -1.45 22.36
CA GLY A 347 28.46 -2.13 23.56
C GLY A 347 28.10 -3.63 23.63
N LEU A 348 27.16 -4.08 22.78
CA LEU A 348 26.81 -5.51 22.68
C LEU A 348 27.74 -6.32 21.78
N GLU A 349 28.84 -5.75 21.26
CA GLU A 349 29.82 -6.40 20.37
C GLU A 349 29.23 -7.12 19.12
N ALA A 350 27.91 -7.33 19.10
CA ALA A 350 27.18 -7.93 18.01
C ALA A 350 26.82 -6.95 16.89
N PHE A 351 27.02 -5.66 17.14
CA PHE A 351 26.73 -4.60 16.18
C PHE A 351 28.02 -3.96 15.68
N SER A 352 28.15 -3.86 14.37
CA SER A 352 29.21 -3.06 13.76
C SER A 352 28.62 -1.90 12.97
N CYS A 353 29.33 -0.78 12.97
CA CYS A 353 28.94 0.42 12.24
C CYS A 353 30.04 0.78 11.26
N ASN A 354 29.78 0.60 9.98
CA ASN A 354 30.72 0.94 8.92
C ASN A 354 30.35 2.28 8.30
N ARG A 355 31.37 3.09 7.99
CA ARG A 355 31.24 4.36 7.33
C ARG A 355 31.36 4.15 5.83
N HIS A 356 30.38 4.59 5.08
CA HIS A 356 30.42 4.57 3.61
C HIS A 356 30.39 6.02 3.11
N ARG A 357 31.24 6.31 2.12
CA ARG A 357 31.14 7.54 1.33
C ARG A 357 30.40 7.19 0.05
N LEU A 358 29.16 7.67 -0.08
CA LEU A 358 28.38 7.65 -1.30
C LEU A 358 28.34 9.09 -1.84
N GLY A 359 29.27 9.41 -2.75
CA GLY A 359 29.42 10.79 -3.24
C GLY A 359 29.84 11.75 -2.12
N ASP A 360 29.13 12.87 -1.99
CA ASP A 360 29.34 13.87 -0.92
C ASP A 360 28.63 13.51 0.40
N ASP A 361 27.79 12.46 0.41
CA ASP A 361 27.05 12.04 1.60
C ASP A 361 27.84 11.03 2.44
N ASP A 362 28.02 11.37 3.71
CA ASP A 362 28.64 10.52 4.72
C ASP A 362 27.59 9.63 5.36
N THR A 363 27.40 8.42 4.82
CA THR A 363 26.45 7.45 5.32
C THR A 363 27.13 6.40 6.20
N ARG A 364 26.38 5.80 7.12
CA ARG A 364 26.85 4.69 7.96
C ARG A 364 25.87 3.54 7.89
N SER A 365 26.38 2.33 7.69
CA SER A 365 25.62 1.10 7.81
C SER A 365 25.79 0.51 9.19
N VAL A 366 24.70 0.07 9.81
CA VAL A 366 24.73 -0.75 11.02
C VAL A 366 24.48 -2.18 10.59
N TRP A 367 25.46 -3.02 10.87
CA TRP A 367 25.38 -4.45 10.62
C TRP A 367 25.26 -5.20 11.95
N LEU A 368 24.35 -6.17 11.98
CA LEU A 368 24.13 -7.04 13.12
C LEU A 368 24.67 -8.43 12.84
N ASP A 369 25.65 -8.84 13.64
CA ASP A 369 26.16 -10.22 13.64
C ASP A 369 25.33 -11.07 14.60
N PHE A 370 24.41 -11.85 14.03
CA PHE A 370 23.53 -12.70 14.82
C PHE A 370 24.26 -13.79 15.56
N ASP A 371 25.33 -14.34 14.99
CA ASP A 371 26.10 -15.37 15.64
C ASP A 371 26.78 -14.86 16.89
N LYS A 372 27.23 -13.62 16.87
CA LYS A 372 27.72 -12.97 18.07
C LYS A 372 26.60 -12.66 19.06
N LEU A 373 25.47 -12.10 18.58
CA LEU A 373 24.36 -11.77 19.47
C LEU A 373 23.84 -12.98 20.25
N ILE A 374 23.65 -14.11 19.57
CA ILE A 374 23.19 -15.35 20.19
C ILE A 374 24.17 -15.87 21.24
N ASN A 375 25.44 -15.64 21.08
CA ASN A 375 26.47 -16.12 21.99
C ASN A 375 26.73 -15.20 23.19
N LEU A 376 26.07 -14.07 23.27
CA LEU A 376 26.15 -13.17 24.42
C LEU A 376 25.39 -13.77 25.64
N SER A 377 25.97 -13.68 26.82
CA SER A 377 25.30 -14.10 28.07
C SER A 377 23.97 -13.36 28.28
N VAL A 378 23.91 -12.08 27.91
CA VAL A 378 22.71 -11.23 28.00
C VAL A 378 21.58 -11.79 27.11
N PHE A 379 21.90 -12.36 25.95
CA PHE A 379 20.88 -13.02 25.11
C PHE A 379 20.32 -14.26 25.81
N ASP A 380 21.20 -15.07 26.40
CA ASP A 380 20.81 -16.29 27.06
C ASP A 380 19.97 -16.03 28.32
N GLU A 381 20.32 -15.03 29.11
CA GLU A 381 19.53 -14.56 30.24
C GLU A 381 18.15 -14.04 29.83
N TRP A 382 18.09 -13.23 28.75
CA TRP A 382 16.84 -12.73 28.22
C TRP A 382 15.97 -13.87 27.69
N LEU A 383 16.55 -14.81 26.93
CA LEU A 383 15.86 -15.97 26.40
C LEU A 383 15.28 -16.85 27.54
N ASN A 384 16.08 -17.15 28.57
CA ASN A 384 15.63 -17.89 29.74
C ASN A 384 14.41 -17.21 30.40
N LYS A 385 14.47 -15.89 30.57
CA LYS A 385 13.35 -15.14 31.12
C LYS A 385 12.10 -15.25 30.26
N LYS A 386 12.23 -15.20 28.92
CA LYS A 386 11.09 -15.29 28.01
C LYS A 386 10.52 -16.70 27.93
N ILE A 387 11.35 -17.72 27.97
CA ILE A 387 10.92 -19.12 28.08
C ILE A 387 10.16 -19.33 29.40
N LEU A 388 10.66 -18.79 30.51
CA LEU A 388 9.96 -18.88 31.81
C LEU A 388 8.59 -18.16 31.78
N GLN A 389 8.48 -17.04 31.06
CA GLN A 389 7.23 -16.26 30.98
C GLN A 389 6.17 -16.89 30.07
N HIS A 390 6.59 -17.50 28.94
CA HIS A 390 5.69 -17.92 27.87
C HIS A 390 5.77 -19.43 27.55
N GLY A 391 6.69 -20.15 28.16
CA GLY A 391 6.83 -21.60 27.99
C GLY A 391 5.56 -22.32 28.49
N SER A 392 5.04 -23.22 27.68
CA SER A 392 3.82 -23.97 27.95
C SER A 392 3.98 -25.44 27.61
N VAL A 393 3.39 -26.30 28.42
CA VAL A 393 3.26 -27.74 28.13
C VAL A 393 2.51 -28.00 26.82
N ALA A 394 1.63 -27.06 26.43
CA ALA A 394 0.89 -27.10 25.15
C ALA A 394 1.70 -26.63 23.95
N THR A 395 3.01 -26.37 24.07
CA THR A 395 3.84 -26.00 22.95
C THR A 395 3.99 -27.16 21.96
N LYS A 396 3.58 -26.94 20.69
CA LYS A 396 3.56 -27.96 19.63
C LYS A 396 4.58 -27.73 18.53
N ALA A 397 5.05 -26.48 18.34
CA ALA A 397 6.03 -26.18 17.29
C ALA A 397 6.84 -24.92 17.57
N VAL A 398 8.04 -24.89 16.98
CA VAL A 398 8.86 -23.70 16.83
C VAL A 398 9.06 -23.45 15.35
N VAL A 399 8.64 -22.27 14.86
CA VAL A 399 8.77 -21.86 13.46
C VAL A 399 9.91 -20.85 13.34
N TYR A 400 10.83 -21.05 12.42
CA TYR A 400 11.92 -20.13 12.15
C TYR A 400 11.86 -19.56 10.72
N LEU A 401 12.44 -18.38 10.52
CA LEU A 401 12.51 -17.73 9.22
C LEU A 401 13.76 -18.21 8.46
N THR A 402 13.57 -18.75 7.24
CA THR A 402 14.68 -19.29 6.42
C THR A 402 15.62 -18.22 5.89
N ALA A 403 15.10 -17.02 5.72
CA ALA A 403 15.86 -15.90 5.15
C ALA A 403 16.92 -15.31 6.09
N ASP A 404 16.95 -15.75 7.31
CA ASP A 404 17.88 -15.29 8.34
C ASP A 404 18.53 -16.52 8.98
N SER A 405 19.82 -16.69 8.71
CA SER A 405 20.60 -17.82 9.25
C SER A 405 20.62 -17.88 10.79
N GLY A 406 20.50 -16.72 11.43
CA GLY A 406 20.41 -16.62 12.88
C GLY A 406 19.10 -17.15 13.44
N SER A 407 18.00 -17.05 12.70
CA SER A 407 16.67 -17.49 13.15
C SER A 407 16.64 -18.98 13.46
N LYS A 408 17.29 -19.83 12.64
CA LYS A 408 17.37 -21.27 12.89
C LYS A 408 18.13 -21.57 14.17
N LYS A 409 19.27 -20.91 14.41
CA LYS A 409 20.07 -21.09 15.64
C LYS A 409 19.30 -20.64 16.89
N VAL A 410 18.53 -19.57 16.80
CA VAL A 410 17.64 -19.13 17.89
C VAL A 410 16.58 -20.20 18.15
N ALA A 411 15.97 -20.75 17.08
CA ALA A 411 14.96 -21.81 17.21
C ALA A 411 15.52 -23.05 17.90
N GLU A 412 16.73 -23.50 17.53
CA GLU A 412 17.42 -24.60 18.16
C GLU A 412 17.59 -24.39 19.68
N ARG A 413 18.02 -23.18 20.09
CA ARG A 413 18.12 -22.82 21.51
C ARG A 413 16.78 -22.75 22.22
N VAL A 414 15.74 -22.23 21.55
CA VAL A 414 14.37 -22.20 22.10
C VAL A 414 13.90 -23.64 22.36
N VAL A 415 14.04 -24.52 21.36
CA VAL A 415 13.66 -25.94 21.51
C VAL A 415 14.42 -26.61 22.66
N GLU A 416 15.75 -26.41 22.76
CA GLU A 416 16.57 -26.94 23.83
C GLU A 416 16.05 -26.52 25.21
N LYS A 417 15.74 -25.24 25.38
CA LYS A 417 15.22 -24.70 26.65
C LYS A 417 13.79 -25.17 26.94
N LEU A 418 12.95 -25.33 25.92
CA LEU A 418 11.58 -25.81 26.05
C LEU A 418 11.50 -27.27 26.51
N LYS A 419 12.55 -28.09 26.32
CA LYS A 419 12.61 -29.49 26.82
C LYS A 419 12.35 -29.59 28.31
N HIS A 420 12.61 -28.54 29.07
CA HIS A 420 12.34 -28.53 30.52
C HIS A 420 10.84 -28.31 30.86
N TYR A 421 10.03 -27.88 29.90
CA TYR A 421 8.62 -27.56 30.08
C TYR A 421 7.69 -28.51 29.34
N THR A 422 8.18 -29.20 28.32
CA THR A 422 7.39 -30.10 27.48
C THR A 422 7.77 -31.55 27.74
N SER A 423 6.77 -32.43 27.78
CA SER A 423 7.01 -33.89 27.92
C SER A 423 7.38 -34.57 26.60
N GLN A 424 7.19 -33.86 25.47
CA GLN A 424 7.52 -34.36 24.13
C GLN A 424 8.53 -33.41 23.47
N GLU A 425 9.28 -33.94 22.53
CA GLU A 425 10.18 -33.13 21.71
C GLU A 425 9.36 -32.16 20.83
N VAL A 426 9.70 -30.88 20.88
CA VAL A 426 9.02 -29.83 20.09
C VAL A 426 9.65 -29.75 18.72
N PRO A 427 8.94 -30.08 17.64
CA PRO A 427 9.48 -30.01 16.29
C PRO A 427 9.74 -28.56 15.84
N MET A 428 10.76 -28.43 14.97
CA MET A 428 11.06 -27.16 14.30
C MET A 428 10.60 -27.20 12.85
N PHE A 429 9.99 -26.13 12.40
CA PHE A 429 9.56 -25.94 11.02
C PHE A 429 10.14 -24.64 10.45
N SER A 430 10.45 -24.64 9.18
CA SER A 430 10.70 -23.39 8.47
C SER A 430 9.38 -22.69 8.14
N ASN A 431 9.43 -21.38 7.94
CA ASN A 431 8.27 -20.64 7.46
C ASN A 431 7.74 -21.16 6.11
N GLU A 432 8.60 -21.70 5.26
CA GLU A 432 8.24 -22.31 3.97
C GLU A 432 7.45 -23.61 4.19
N GLN A 433 7.95 -24.49 5.06
CA GLN A 433 7.23 -25.73 5.42
C GLN A 433 5.84 -25.47 5.99
N VAL A 434 5.67 -24.38 6.76
CA VAL A 434 4.37 -23.99 7.30
C VAL A 434 3.44 -23.47 6.19
N SER A 435 3.97 -22.72 5.22
CA SER A 435 3.16 -22.16 4.12
C SER A 435 2.80 -23.19 3.04
N GLU A 436 3.57 -24.27 2.92
CA GLU A 436 3.38 -25.34 1.93
C GLU A 436 2.63 -26.56 2.51
N SER A 437 2.33 -26.56 3.79
CA SER A 437 1.69 -27.69 4.46
C SER A 437 0.17 -27.65 4.28
N ASP A 438 -0.37 -28.67 3.66
CA ASP A 438 -1.81 -28.90 3.53
C ASP A 438 -2.45 -29.51 4.80
N GLU A 439 -1.64 -30.03 5.71
CA GLU A 439 -2.12 -30.66 6.94
C GLU A 439 -1.98 -29.71 8.14
N PRO A 440 -3.07 -29.46 8.88
CA PRO A 440 -3.00 -28.63 10.08
C PRO A 440 -2.16 -29.30 11.17
N LEU A 441 -1.35 -28.51 11.88
CA LEU A 441 -0.49 -28.99 12.97
C LEU A 441 -1.28 -29.62 14.13
N ALA A 442 -2.38 -29.00 14.52
CA ALA A 442 -3.25 -29.48 15.61
C ALA A 442 -4.65 -28.85 15.55
N GLY A 443 -5.67 -29.65 15.73
CA GLY A 443 -7.06 -29.19 15.89
C GLY A 443 -7.38 -28.65 17.29
N GLU A 444 -6.49 -28.87 18.27
CA GLU A 444 -6.65 -28.45 19.66
C GLU A 444 -5.89 -27.14 19.96
N PRO A 445 -6.29 -26.40 21.02
CA PRO A 445 -5.53 -25.23 21.46
C PRO A 445 -4.08 -25.58 21.78
N CYS A 446 -3.14 -24.85 21.22
CA CYS A 446 -1.71 -25.08 21.39
C CYS A 446 -0.92 -23.77 21.41
N THR A 447 0.36 -23.84 21.74
CA THR A 447 1.30 -22.73 21.62
C THR A 447 2.27 -22.99 20.47
N VAL A 448 2.46 -21.97 19.62
CA VAL A 448 3.46 -21.98 18.54
C VAL A 448 4.40 -20.80 18.75
N TRP A 449 5.71 -21.11 18.79
CA TRP A 449 6.75 -20.07 18.83
C TRP A 449 7.17 -19.72 17.41
N VAL A 450 7.25 -18.42 17.11
CA VAL A 450 7.77 -17.91 15.83
C VAL A 450 9.01 -17.10 16.12
N VAL A 451 10.15 -17.55 15.62
CA VAL A 451 11.47 -17.04 16.00
C VAL A 451 12.13 -16.33 14.84
N GLY A 452 12.71 -15.17 15.09
CA GLY A 452 13.50 -14.45 14.12
C GLY A 452 14.70 -13.78 14.77
N GLY A 453 15.81 -13.74 14.05
CA GLY A 453 16.99 -13.02 14.50
C GLY A 453 16.76 -11.52 14.45
N ALA A 454 16.22 -10.99 13.35
CA ALA A 454 15.86 -9.58 13.20
C ALA A 454 14.48 -9.37 12.62
N ILE A 455 13.91 -8.22 12.94
CA ILE A 455 12.67 -7.72 12.35
C ILE A 455 12.86 -6.28 11.88
N GLY A 456 12.69 -6.05 10.58
CA GLY A 456 12.64 -4.73 9.99
C GLY A 456 11.19 -4.24 9.89
N HIS A 457 10.60 -4.29 8.69
CA HIS A 457 9.18 -3.98 8.46
C HIS A 457 8.22 -5.08 8.94
N GLY A 458 8.73 -6.24 9.36
CA GLY A 458 7.95 -7.32 9.94
C GLY A 458 7.10 -8.14 8.98
N ARG A 459 7.21 -7.93 7.67
CA ARG A 459 6.38 -8.61 6.66
C ARG A 459 6.39 -10.11 6.79
N ARG A 460 7.58 -10.73 6.94
CA ARG A 460 7.71 -12.18 7.10
C ARG A 460 7.01 -12.72 8.33
N PHE A 461 7.07 -11.99 9.43
CA PHE A 461 6.33 -12.36 10.63
C PHE A 461 4.81 -12.28 10.42
N LEU A 462 4.35 -11.27 9.64
CA LEU A 462 2.93 -11.16 9.27
C LEU A 462 2.51 -12.30 8.34
N GLU A 463 3.34 -12.69 7.37
CA GLU A 463 3.11 -13.81 6.47
C GLU A 463 3.03 -15.13 7.24
N VAL A 464 4.00 -15.42 8.11
CA VAL A 464 3.95 -16.59 9.00
C VAL A 464 2.70 -16.54 9.87
N SER A 465 2.36 -15.38 10.43
CA SER A 465 1.14 -15.21 11.22
C SER A 465 -0.11 -15.51 10.40
N GLN A 466 -0.12 -15.19 9.10
CA GLN A 466 -1.21 -15.52 8.19
C GLN A 466 -1.26 -17.02 7.90
N SER A 467 -0.14 -17.65 7.51
CA SER A 467 -0.09 -19.10 7.27
C SER A 467 -0.48 -19.91 8.52
N LEU A 468 -0.14 -19.42 9.70
CA LEU A 468 -0.54 -20.06 10.96
C LEU A 468 -2.06 -20.00 11.23
N ARG A 469 -2.83 -19.19 10.52
CA ARG A 469 -4.31 -19.20 10.66
C ARG A 469 -4.90 -20.48 10.11
N ASP A 470 -4.30 -21.01 9.07
CA ASP A 470 -4.76 -22.24 8.42
C ASP A 470 -4.05 -23.46 9.02
N TRP A 471 -2.75 -23.36 9.24
CA TRP A 471 -1.93 -24.47 9.76
C TRP A 471 -2.14 -24.76 11.25
N ALA A 472 -2.34 -23.74 12.08
CA ALA A 472 -2.58 -23.85 13.52
C ALA A 472 -3.62 -22.83 14.00
N PRO A 473 -4.91 -22.98 13.60
CA PRO A 473 -5.94 -21.94 13.78
C PRO A 473 -6.24 -21.58 15.22
N LYS A 474 -6.07 -22.54 16.15
CA LYS A 474 -6.31 -22.33 17.58
C LYS A 474 -5.03 -22.08 18.39
N SER A 475 -3.92 -21.71 17.71
CA SER A 475 -2.66 -21.49 18.40
C SER A 475 -2.57 -20.12 19.05
N HIS A 476 -2.12 -20.11 20.31
CA HIS A 476 -1.49 -18.92 20.89
C HIS A 476 -0.07 -18.78 20.31
N ARG A 477 0.27 -17.59 19.82
CA ARG A 477 1.54 -17.36 19.11
C ARG A 477 2.48 -16.50 19.95
N VAL A 478 3.71 -16.97 20.10
CA VAL A 478 4.78 -16.26 20.78
C VAL A 478 5.83 -15.89 19.75
N PHE A 479 5.86 -14.64 19.34
CA PHE A 479 6.87 -14.11 18.44
C PHE A 479 8.08 -13.66 19.24
N LEU A 480 9.25 -14.25 18.95
CA LEU A 480 10.51 -13.97 19.62
C LEU A 480 11.53 -13.40 18.64
N VAL A 481 12.04 -12.23 18.91
CA VAL A 481 12.93 -11.51 18.00
C VAL A 481 14.17 -11.00 18.73
N GLY A 482 15.34 -11.29 18.17
CA GLY A 482 16.61 -10.81 18.73
C GLY A 482 16.76 -9.30 18.63
N ALA A 483 16.55 -8.72 17.45
CA ALA A 483 16.64 -7.27 17.26
C ALA A 483 15.56 -6.73 16.32
N ALA A 484 14.98 -5.57 16.65
CA ALA A 484 14.13 -4.83 15.75
C ALA A 484 14.91 -3.64 15.17
N LEU A 485 14.86 -3.51 13.84
CA LEU A 485 15.52 -2.46 13.07
C LEU A 485 14.47 -1.60 12.35
N SER A 486 13.51 -1.08 13.08
CA SER A 486 12.40 -0.28 12.54
C SER A 486 12.81 1.18 12.34
N GLU A 487 12.23 1.87 11.36
CA GLU A 487 12.53 3.28 11.09
C GLU A 487 12.09 4.21 12.21
N ASN A 488 10.97 3.89 12.84
CA ASN A 488 10.43 4.68 13.94
C ASN A 488 9.58 3.82 14.89
N MET A 489 9.36 4.33 16.09
CA MET A 489 8.55 3.64 17.13
C MET A 489 7.09 3.43 16.73
N ARG A 490 6.54 4.28 15.86
CA ARG A 490 5.14 4.15 15.40
C ARG A 490 4.98 2.90 14.54
N GLU A 491 5.90 2.66 13.63
CA GLU A 491 5.91 1.43 12.80
C GLU A 491 6.08 0.18 13.65
N LEU A 492 7.03 0.21 14.60
CA LEU A 492 7.23 -0.90 15.52
C LEU A 492 5.99 -1.19 16.37
N ASN A 493 5.32 -0.15 16.87
CA ASN A 493 4.09 -0.31 17.65
C ASN A 493 2.92 -0.80 16.78
N LEU A 494 2.81 -0.35 15.54
CA LEU A 494 1.81 -0.85 14.59
C LEU A 494 2.03 -2.32 14.27
N LEU A 495 3.27 -2.70 14.00
CA LEU A 495 3.65 -4.08 13.77
C LEU A 495 3.36 -4.95 15.01
N LYS A 496 3.70 -4.45 16.20
CA LYS A 496 3.38 -5.11 17.46
C LYS A 496 1.87 -5.33 17.58
N ALA A 497 1.06 -4.30 17.37
CA ALA A 497 -0.40 -4.42 17.44
C ALA A 497 -0.94 -5.48 16.46
N ASN A 498 -0.42 -5.52 15.23
CA ASN A 498 -0.85 -6.49 14.22
C ASN A 498 -0.46 -7.94 14.57
N LEU A 499 0.73 -8.15 15.13
CA LEU A 499 1.20 -9.49 15.50
C LEU A 499 0.60 -10.01 16.81
N THR A 500 0.21 -9.12 17.73
CA THR A 500 -0.30 -9.51 19.05
C THR A 500 -1.83 -9.62 19.12
N TYR A 501 -2.55 -9.30 18.05
CA TYR A 501 -4.00 -9.45 18.02
C TYR A 501 -4.44 -10.89 17.70
N PRO A 502 -5.45 -11.47 18.37
CA PRO A 502 -6.17 -10.93 19.55
C PRO A 502 -5.47 -11.17 20.89
N GLU A 503 -4.63 -12.19 21.04
CA GLU A 503 -4.01 -12.62 22.31
C GLU A 503 -2.60 -13.20 22.11
N HIS A 504 -1.90 -12.77 21.08
CA HIS A 504 -0.53 -13.21 20.79
C HIS A 504 0.51 -12.32 21.47
N VAL A 505 1.74 -12.75 21.53
CA VAL A 505 2.84 -12.05 22.21
C VAL A 505 3.98 -11.78 21.26
N LEU A 506 4.52 -10.56 21.27
CA LEU A 506 5.77 -10.21 20.58
C LEU A 506 6.81 -9.73 21.59
N GLU A 507 7.91 -10.47 21.68
CA GLU A 507 9.04 -10.16 22.53
C GLU A 507 10.28 -9.82 21.69
N ILE A 508 10.87 -8.67 21.95
CA ILE A 508 12.03 -8.16 21.24
C ILE A 508 13.13 -7.86 22.25
N MET A 509 14.31 -8.45 22.07
CA MET A 509 15.43 -8.21 22.96
C MET A 509 15.98 -6.79 22.81
N VAL A 510 16.25 -6.37 21.57
CA VAL A 510 16.85 -5.07 21.27
C VAL A 510 15.94 -4.30 20.32
N PRO A 511 15.06 -3.40 20.83
CA PRO A 511 14.21 -2.56 19.99
C PRO A 511 14.99 -1.33 19.52
N ILE A 512 15.43 -1.32 18.26
CA ILE A 512 16.17 -0.21 17.67
C ILE A 512 15.29 0.50 16.65
N CYS A 513 15.12 1.81 16.83
CA CYS A 513 14.45 2.64 15.83
C CYS A 513 15.48 3.62 15.27
N LEU A 514 15.88 3.40 14.04
CA LEU A 514 16.84 4.21 13.31
C LEU A 514 16.15 4.80 12.09
N LYS A 515 16.07 6.14 12.04
CA LYS A 515 15.51 6.83 10.88
C LYS A 515 16.41 6.56 9.67
N ARG A 516 15.85 5.98 8.60
CA ARG A 516 16.58 5.75 7.36
C ARG A 516 16.70 7.05 6.56
N SER A 517 17.73 7.14 5.72
CA SER A 517 17.85 8.22 4.76
C SER A 517 16.79 8.05 3.67
N SER A 518 16.09 9.12 3.34
CA SER A 518 15.19 9.17 2.19
C SER A 518 15.94 9.10 0.84
N LEU A 519 17.26 9.27 0.85
CA LEU A 519 18.12 9.29 -0.35
C LEU A 519 18.73 7.91 -0.68
N ALA A 520 18.75 7.00 0.28
CA ALA A 520 19.22 5.65 0.04
C ALA A 520 18.00 4.71 -0.01
N ASN A 521 17.54 4.41 -1.20
CA ASN A 521 16.78 3.20 -1.40
C ASN A 521 17.67 2.07 -0.91
N SER A 522 17.30 1.42 0.19
CA SER A 522 18.07 0.34 0.82
C SER A 522 18.29 -0.88 -0.11
N TRP A 523 17.95 -0.72 -1.37
CA TRP A 523 18.02 -1.70 -2.45
C TRP A 523 19.12 -1.38 -3.48
N GLU A 524 19.69 -0.16 -3.46
CA GLU A 524 20.74 0.29 -4.38
C GLU A 524 22.16 0.23 -3.76
N ALA A 525 22.31 -0.26 -2.54
CA ALA A 525 23.61 -0.37 -1.87
C ALA A 525 24.07 -1.83 -1.73
#